data_72e13046281a04b128cea1484d63d385
#
_entry.id   72e13046281a04b128cea1484d63d385
#
_cell.length_a   1.000
_cell.length_b   1.000
_cell.length_c   1.000
_cell.angle_alpha   90.00
_cell.angle_beta   90.00
_cell.angle_gamma   90.00
#
_symmetry.space_group_name_H-M   'P 1'
#
loop_
_entity.id
_entity.type
_entity.pdbx_description
1 polymer ?
#
loop_
_entity_poly.entity_id
_entity_poly.type
_entity_poly.pdbx_seq_one_letter_code
_entity_poly.pdbx_strand_id
1 'polypeptide(L)'
;GAAHDGRLWDFIVRRLGQNLAGFAPFLQKHLLEAGGLLILDGLDEVPEANQRRVTVKQAVVAFKRQFPNVRILWTSRTYAYQRQEWRLPDFAEAVLADFDPEQIDAFVDRWYVHMAQVRRGLTDAPGRAELLKQTIRHHRYLAELAPRPLLLTLMASLHAWRGGHLPEDRLQ
;
A
#
# COMPACT_ATOMS: atom_id res chain seq x y z
N GLY A 1 -18.56 11.81 -25.91
CA GLY A 1 -17.81 10.76 -25.31
C GLY A 1 -18.64 9.49 -25.25
N ALA A 2 -18.23 8.45 -25.98
CA ALA A 2 -18.88 7.16 -26.01
C ALA A 2 -18.98 6.60 -24.59
N ALA A 3 -20.15 6.13 -24.20
CA ALA A 3 -20.37 5.31 -23.03
C ALA A 3 -19.45 4.09 -23.15
N HIS A 4 -18.35 4.12 -22.42
CA HIS A 4 -17.53 2.95 -22.31
C HIS A 4 -18.29 1.96 -21.43
N ASP A 5 -18.83 0.94 -22.05
CA ASP A 5 -19.23 -0.27 -21.36
C ASP A 5 -18.10 -0.64 -20.41
N GLY A 6 -18.37 -0.53 -19.11
CA GLY A 6 -17.35 -0.59 -18.05
C GLY A 6 -16.67 -1.94 -17.89
N ARG A 7 -16.19 -2.52 -18.96
CA ARG A 7 -15.47 -3.79 -18.96
C ARG A 7 -14.03 -3.56 -18.57
N LEU A 8 -13.69 -4.00 -17.37
CA LEU A 8 -12.32 -3.92 -16.86
C LEU A 8 -11.34 -4.64 -17.78
N TRP A 9 -11.76 -5.73 -18.44
CA TRP A 9 -10.95 -6.44 -19.43
C TRP A 9 -10.56 -5.54 -20.62
N ASP A 10 -11.51 -4.78 -21.16
CA ASP A 10 -11.25 -3.88 -22.30
C ASP A 10 -10.28 -2.75 -21.91
N PHE A 11 -10.36 -2.29 -20.67
CA PHE A 11 -9.40 -1.35 -20.13
C PHE A 11 -8.00 -1.95 -20.05
N ILE A 12 -7.85 -3.18 -19.54
CA ILE A 12 -6.57 -3.90 -19.46
C ILE A 12 -5.98 -4.06 -20.85
N VAL A 13 -6.76 -4.55 -21.82
CA VAL A 13 -6.29 -4.76 -23.21
C VAL A 13 -5.79 -3.46 -23.84
N ARG A 14 -6.53 -2.36 -23.64
CA ARG A 14 -6.07 -1.04 -24.12
C ARG A 14 -4.78 -0.57 -23.45
N ARG A 15 -4.57 -0.90 -22.18
CA ARG A 15 -3.35 -0.55 -21.45
C ARG A 15 -2.14 -1.37 -21.86
N LEU A 16 -2.31 -2.56 -22.41
CA LEU A 16 -1.22 -3.33 -22.99
C LEU A 16 -0.55 -2.60 -24.18
N GLY A 17 -1.25 -1.63 -24.79
CA GLY A 17 -0.72 -0.84 -25.89
C GLY A 17 -0.51 -1.63 -27.17
N GLN A 18 -0.03 -0.97 -28.22
CA GLN A 18 0.14 -1.58 -29.54
C GLN A 18 1.17 -2.72 -29.54
N ASN A 19 2.24 -2.59 -28.75
CA ASN A 19 3.32 -3.56 -28.70
C ASN A 19 2.92 -4.90 -28.08
N LEU A 20 1.93 -4.92 -27.21
CA LEU A 20 1.46 -6.11 -26.50
C LEU A 20 0.01 -6.49 -26.87
N ALA A 21 -0.61 -5.81 -27.82
CA ALA A 21 -1.98 -6.10 -28.23
C ALA A 21 -2.18 -7.56 -28.68
N GLY A 22 -1.20 -8.12 -29.37
CA GLY A 22 -1.19 -9.54 -29.77
C GLY A 22 -1.10 -10.53 -28.61
N PHE A 23 -0.71 -10.08 -27.42
CA PHE A 23 -0.64 -10.92 -26.23
C PHE A 23 -2.00 -11.07 -25.51
N ALA A 24 -2.96 -10.20 -25.77
CA ALA A 24 -4.26 -10.19 -25.08
C ALA A 24 -5.01 -11.55 -25.13
N PRO A 25 -5.06 -12.29 -26.26
CA PRO A 25 -5.72 -13.59 -26.28
C PRO A 25 -5.02 -14.63 -25.39
N PHE A 26 -3.69 -14.62 -25.34
CA PHE A 26 -2.92 -15.51 -24.47
C PHE A 26 -3.14 -15.19 -22.98
N LEU A 27 -3.14 -13.91 -22.63
CA LEU A 27 -3.44 -13.45 -21.29
C LEU A 27 -4.87 -13.84 -20.89
N GLN A 28 -5.85 -13.66 -21.76
CA GLN A 28 -7.24 -14.05 -21.51
C GLN A 28 -7.36 -15.54 -21.24
N LYS A 29 -6.75 -16.38 -22.07
CA LYS A 29 -6.74 -17.83 -21.89
C LYS A 29 -6.08 -18.20 -20.54
N HIS A 30 -4.91 -17.62 -20.24
CA HIS A 30 -4.22 -17.87 -18.99
C HIS A 30 -5.07 -17.50 -17.77
N LEU A 31 -5.73 -16.34 -17.78
CA LEU A 31 -6.60 -15.90 -16.67
C LEU A 31 -7.82 -16.80 -16.49
N LEU A 32 -8.34 -17.39 -17.57
CA LEU A 32 -9.45 -18.34 -17.51
C LEU A 32 -9.01 -19.71 -16.95
N GLU A 33 -7.88 -20.22 -17.39
CA GLU A 33 -7.42 -21.58 -17.09
C GLU A 33 -6.61 -21.63 -15.77
N ALA A 34 -5.60 -20.80 -15.65
CA ALA A 34 -4.65 -20.79 -14.53
C ALA A 34 -5.00 -19.74 -13.46
N GLY A 35 -5.78 -18.71 -13.83
CA GLY A 35 -6.09 -17.59 -12.96
C GLY A 35 -4.99 -16.54 -12.91
N GLY A 36 -4.89 -15.85 -11.78
CA GLY A 36 -3.91 -14.77 -11.58
C GLY A 36 -4.28 -13.92 -10.40
N LEU A 37 -3.55 -12.83 -10.22
CA LEU A 37 -3.83 -11.80 -9.21
C LEU A 37 -4.02 -10.46 -9.89
N LEU A 38 -5.22 -9.87 -9.72
CA LEU A 38 -5.50 -8.49 -10.10
C LEU A 38 -5.39 -7.61 -8.87
N ILE A 39 -4.50 -6.62 -8.91
CA ILE A 39 -4.33 -5.64 -7.84
C ILE A 39 -4.94 -4.32 -8.30
N LEU A 40 -5.91 -3.82 -7.53
CA LEU A 40 -6.54 -2.52 -7.69
C LEU A 40 -6.18 -1.66 -6.49
N ASP A 41 -5.30 -0.70 -6.70
CA ASP A 41 -4.79 0.16 -5.63
C ASP A 41 -5.56 1.48 -5.59
N GLY A 42 -5.90 1.95 -4.38
CA GLY A 42 -6.46 3.28 -4.17
C GLY A 42 -7.94 3.43 -4.52
N LEU A 43 -8.82 2.58 -4.03
CA LEU A 43 -10.27 2.72 -4.23
C LEU A 43 -10.82 4.09 -3.77
N ASP A 44 -10.24 4.63 -2.72
CA ASP A 44 -10.60 5.94 -2.17
C ASP A 44 -10.24 7.12 -3.10
N GLU A 45 -9.36 6.91 -4.06
CA GLU A 45 -9.00 7.91 -5.07
C GLU A 45 -10.03 8.02 -6.21
N VAL A 46 -10.99 7.08 -6.28
CA VAL A 46 -12.06 7.15 -7.27
C VAL A 46 -13.05 8.26 -6.89
N PRO A 47 -13.22 9.30 -7.72
CA PRO A 47 -14.15 10.40 -7.42
C PRO A 47 -15.58 9.92 -7.22
N GLU A 48 -16.30 10.54 -6.26
CA GLU A 48 -17.71 10.24 -6.02
C GLU A 48 -18.62 10.72 -7.17
N ALA A 49 -18.16 11.71 -7.92
CA ALA A 49 -18.95 12.33 -9.00
C ALA A 49 -19.34 11.31 -10.10
N ASN A 50 -20.56 11.49 -10.63
CA ASN A 50 -21.07 10.77 -11.81
C ASN A 50 -21.15 9.23 -11.64
N GLN A 51 -21.49 8.74 -10.47
CA GLN A 51 -21.64 7.30 -10.20
C GLN A 51 -20.40 6.44 -10.57
N ARG A 52 -19.23 7.07 -10.68
CA ARG A 52 -17.98 6.36 -11.06
C ARG A 52 -17.67 5.20 -10.14
N ARG A 53 -17.96 5.36 -8.85
CA ARG A 53 -17.76 4.32 -7.85
C ARG A 53 -18.63 3.08 -8.14
N VAL A 54 -19.90 3.30 -8.43
CA VAL A 54 -20.83 2.21 -8.80
C VAL A 54 -20.34 1.50 -10.05
N THR A 55 -19.93 2.26 -11.06
CA THR A 55 -19.41 1.71 -12.33
C THR A 55 -18.17 0.86 -12.11
N VAL A 56 -17.22 1.33 -11.28
CA VAL A 56 -15.99 0.57 -10.95
C VAL A 56 -16.34 -0.73 -10.20
N LYS A 57 -17.23 -0.68 -9.20
CA LYS A 57 -17.70 -1.88 -8.50
C LYS A 57 -18.32 -2.89 -9.47
N GLN A 58 -19.20 -2.44 -10.34
CA GLN A 58 -19.85 -3.29 -11.34
C GLN A 58 -18.83 -3.91 -12.30
N ALA A 59 -17.83 -3.12 -12.74
CA ALA A 59 -16.76 -3.60 -13.61
C ALA A 59 -15.92 -4.70 -12.93
N VAL A 60 -15.61 -4.55 -11.64
CA VAL A 60 -14.87 -5.56 -10.86
C VAL A 60 -15.68 -6.84 -10.68
N VAL A 61 -16.97 -6.71 -10.34
CA VAL A 61 -17.86 -7.87 -10.20
C VAL A 61 -18.00 -8.60 -11.54
N ALA A 62 -18.17 -7.87 -12.64
CA ALA A 62 -18.24 -8.45 -13.97
C ALA A 62 -16.94 -9.16 -14.36
N PHE A 63 -15.79 -8.55 -14.05
CA PHE A 63 -14.48 -9.16 -14.28
C PHE A 63 -14.32 -10.47 -13.50
N LYS A 64 -14.70 -10.50 -12.22
CA LYS A 64 -14.64 -11.71 -11.40
C LYS A 64 -15.52 -12.83 -11.94
N ARG A 65 -16.69 -12.49 -12.50
CA ARG A 65 -17.58 -13.47 -13.15
C ARG A 65 -16.96 -14.01 -14.44
N GLN A 66 -16.30 -13.14 -15.22
CA GLN A 66 -15.63 -13.54 -16.46
C GLN A 66 -14.38 -14.40 -16.19
N PHE A 67 -13.64 -14.10 -15.13
CA PHE A 67 -12.39 -14.77 -14.76
C PHE A 67 -12.48 -15.35 -13.33
N PRO A 68 -13.20 -16.45 -13.13
CA PRO A 68 -13.47 -16.97 -11.79
C PRO A 68 -12.22 -17.43 -11.03
N ASN A 69 -11.16 -17.80 -11.74
CA ASN A 69 -9.90 -18.25 -11.16
C ASN A 69 -8.97 -17.07 -10.75
N VAL A 70 -9.29 -15.85 -11.14
CA VAL A 70 -8.49 -14.68 -10.76
C VAL A 70 -8.82 -14.27 -9.33
N ARG A 71 -7.77 -14.08 -8.51
CA ARG A 71 -7.88 -13.41 -7.21
C ARG A 71 -7.82 -11.91 -7.42
N ILE A 72 -8.64 -11.17 -6.67
CA ILE A 72 -8.67 -9.71 -6.73
C ILE A 72 -8.28 -9.19 -5.36
N LEU A 73 -7.22 -8.39 -5.31
CA LEU A 73 -6.82 -7.60 -4.15
C LEU A 73 -7.18 -6.15 -4.40
N TRP A 74 -7.96 -5.56 -3.52
CA TRP A 74 -8.36 -4.17 -3.63
C TRP A 74 -7.96 -3.41 -2.37
N THR A 75 -7.20 -2.34 -2.52
CA THR A 75 -6.77 -1.52 -1.40
C THR A 75 -7.59 -0.24 -1.28
N SER A 76 -7.78 0.21 -0.07
CA SER A 76 -8.41 1.49 0.25
C SER A 76 -7.99 1.96 1.63
N ARG A 77 -8.04 3.26 1.87
CA ARG A 77 -7.91 3.78 3.22
C ARG A 77 -9.11 3.38 4.05
N THR A 78 -8.88 2.99 5.30
CA THR A 78 -9.91 2.45 6.21
C THR A 78 -11.12 3.38 6.34
N TYR A 79 -10.88 4.68 6.55
CA TYR A 79 -11.96 5.66 6.74
C TYR A 79 -12.86 5.82 5.50
N ALA A 80 -12.29 5.66 4.31
CA ALA A 80 -13.05 5.76 3.07
C ALA A 80 -13.87 4.49 2.82
N TYR A 81 -13.31 3.33 3.15
CA TYR A 81 -13.97 2.04 2.97
C TYR A 81 -15.11 1.81 3.96
N GLN A 82 -15.05 2.36 5.15
CA GLN A 82 -16.12 2.26 6.15
C GLN A 82 -17.46 2.88 5.69
N ARG A 83 -17.41 3.77 4.71
CA ARG A 83 -18.64 4.24 4.05
C ARG A 83 -19.24 3.09 3.27
N GLN A 84 -20.43 2.64 3.64
CA GLN A 84 -21.12 1.43 3.14
C GLN A 84 -21.17 1.27 1.61
N GLU A 85 -21.05 2.36 0.86
CA GLU A 85 -21.08 2.38 -0.60
C GLU A 85 -19.97 1.56 -1.27
N TRP A 86 -18.86 1.31 -0.54
CA TRP A 86 -17.70 0.63 -1.07
C TRP A 86 -17.63 -0.85 -0.78
N ARG A 87 -18.45 -1.35 0.13
CA ARG A 87 -18.42 -2.77 0.47
C ARG A 87 -18.82 -3.61 -0.73
N LEU A 88 -17.97 -4.57 -1.05
CA LEU A 88 -18.22 -5.58 -2.06
C LEU A 88 -18.73 -6.83 -1.34
N PRO A 89 -19.95 -7.30 -1.63
CA PRO A 89 -20.38 -8.61 -1.18
C PRO A 89 -19.38 -9.65 -1.71
N ASP A 90 -19.12 -10.69 -0.96
CA ASP A 90 -18.22 -11.79 -1.31
C ASP A 90 -16.71 -11.49 -1.32
N PHE A 91 -16.29 -10.29 -0.83
CA PHE A 91 -14.89 -10.00 -0.58
C PHE A 91 -14.56 -10.13 0.91
N ALA A 92 -13.49 -10.87 1.21
CA ALA A 92 -12.92 -10.87 2.56
C ALA A 92 -12.24 -9.53 2.84
N GLU A 93 -12.51 -8.97 4.01
CA GLU A 93 -11.92 -7.70 4.44
C GLU A 93 -10.76 -7.97 5.39
N ALA A 94 -9.64 -7.27 5.20
CA ALA A 94 -8.51 -7.29 6.11
C ALA A 94 -8.01 -5.85 6.30
N VAL A 95 -7.61 -5.54 7.51
CA VAL A 95 -6.98 -4.26 7.85
C VAL A 95 -5.51 -4.53 8.14
N LEU A 96 -4.62 -3.70 7.57
CA LEU A 96 -3.21 -3.75 7.93
C LEU A 96 -3.07 -3.35 9.39
N ALA A 97 -2.50 -4.24 10.19
CA ALA A 97 -2.24 -3.99 11.59
C ALA A 97 -1.06 -3.01 11.74
N ASP A 98 -1.07 -2.27 12.83
CA ASP A 98 0.10 -1.53 13.28
C ASP A 98 1.26 -2.49 13.59
N PHE A 99 2.49 -2.02 13.54
CA PHE A 99 3.67 -2.80 13.92
C PHE A 99 3.66 -3.10 15.42
N ASP A 100 3.96 -4.33 15.78
CA ASP A 100 4.29 -4.70 17.14
C ASP A 100 5.73 -4.22 17.54
N PRO A 101 6.09 -4.28 18.82
CA PRO A 101 7.42 -3.82 19.27
C PRO A 101 8.58 -4.54 18.58
N GLU A 102 8.45 -5.83 18.29
CA GLU A 102 9.48 -6.62 17.62
C GLU A 102 9.64 -6.19 16.16
N GLN A 103 8.54 -5.89 15.49
CA GLN A 103 8.54 -5.37 14.12
C GLN A 103 9.11 -3.96 14.04
N ILE A 104 8.85 -3.10 15.04
CA ILE A 104 9.46 -1.77 15.15
C ILE A 104 10.98 -1.89 15.26
N ASP A 105 11.47 -2.75 16.17
CA ASP A 105 12.91 -2.97 16.36
C ASP A 105 13.56 -3.51 15.07
N ALA A 106 12.97 -4.53 14.47
CA ALA A 106 13.46 -5.11 13.23
C ALA A 106 13.46 -4.12 12.05
N PHE A 107 12.48 -3.22 12.00
CA PHE A 107 12.44 -2.15 11.00
C PHE A 107 13.60 -1.18 11.21
N VAL A 108 13.82 -0.71 12.43
CA VAL A 108 14.88 0.25 12.75
C VAL A 108 16.26 -0.33 12.42
N ASP A 109 16.52 -1.58 12.79
CA ASP A 109 17.78 -2.25 12.48
C ASP A 109 18.03 -2.33 10.96
N ARG A 110 17.04 -2.81 10.20
CA ARG A 110 17.14 -2.91 8.74
C ARG A 110 17.29 -1.53 8.08
N TRP A 111 16.60 -0.53 8.59
CA TRP A 111 16.70 0.84 8.12
C TRP A 111 18.13 1.37 8.22
N TYR A 112 18.78 1.23 9.38
CA TYR A 112 20.13 1.72 9.57
C TYR A 112 21.16 0.92 8.79
N VAL A 113 20.99 -0.40 8.64
CA VAL A 113 21.83 -1.22 7.76
C VAL A 113 21.73 -0.72 6.31
N HIS A 114 20.53 -0.47 5.82
CA HIS A 114 20.33 0.07 4.47
C HIS A 114 20.93 1.48 4.32
N MET A 115 20.70 2.36 5.28
CA MET A 115 21.22 3.73 5.24
C MET A 115 22.75 3.78 5.25
N ALA A 116 23.42 2.87 5.95
CA ALA A 116 24.88 2.76 5.94
C ALA A 116 25.43 2.38 4.55
N GLN A 117 24.66 1.62 3.77
CA GLN A 117 25.04 1.26 2.40
C GLN A 117 24.85 2.40 1.40
N VAL A 118 23.77 3.17 1.57
CA VAL A 118 23.37 4.21 0.61
C VAL A 118 24.02 5.55 0.91
N ARG A 119 24.21 5.89 2.17
CA ARG A 119 24.71 7.19 2.62
C ARG A 119 26.19 7.12 3.03
N ARG A 120 27.06 7.72 2.23
CA ARG A 120 28.48 7.88 2.60
C ARG A 120 28.60 8.73 3.87
N GLY A 121 29.28 8.20 4.90
CA GLY A 121 29.54 8.91 6.17
C GLY A 121 28.57 8.60 7.31
N LEU A 122 27.63 7.67 7.15
CA LEU A 122 26.89 7.12 8.27
C LEU A 122 27.77 6.07 8.97
N THR A 123 28.47 6.50 10.01
CA THR A 123 29.25 5.61 10.90
C THR A 123 28.36 5.07 12.00
N ASP A 124 28.69 3.90 12.53
CA ASP A 124 28.01 3.26 13.67
C ASP A 124 26.48 3.10 13.48
N ALA A 125 26.10 2.44 12.40
CA ALA A 125 24.69 2.12 12.15
C ALA A 125 24.02 1.33 13.30
N PRO A 126 24.66 0.31 13.90
CA PRO A 126 24.07 -0.42 15.02
C PRO A 126 23.83 0.47 16.26
N GLY A 127 24.79 1.30 16.65
CA GLY A 127 24.64 2.20 17.81
C GLY A 127 23.54 3.23 17.60
N ARG A 128 23.41 3.76 16.37
CA ARG A 128 22.33 4.69 16.01
C ARG A 128 20.95 4.01 15.99
N ALA A 129 20.88 2.77 15.54
CA ALA A 129 19.65 1.99 15.59
C ALA A 129 19.20 1.79 17.04
N GLU A 130 20.14 1.39 17.92
CA GLU A 130 19.83 1.19 19.33
C GLU A 130 19.42 2.49 20.03
N LEU A 131 20.07 3.60 19.73
CA LEU A 131 19.71 4.91 20.27
C LEU A 131 18.27 5.31 19.84
N LEU A 132 17.90 5.09 18.59
CA LEU A 132 16.53 5.37 18.13
C LEU A 132 15.50 4.49 18.84
N LYS A 133 15.77 3.18 18.97
CA LYS A 133 14.90 2.25 19.70
C LYS A 133 14.69 2.68 21.15
N GLN A 134 15.75 3.05 21.84
CA GLN A 134 15.68 3.57 23.20
C GLN A 134 14.89 4.88 23.27
N THR A 135 15.13 5.81 22.35
CA THR A 135 14.39 7.07 22.28
C THR A 135 12.90 6.82 22.12
N ILE A 136 12.50 5.92 21.21
CA ILE A 136 11.09 5.55 21.01
C ILE A 136 10.49 4.99 22.31
N ARG A 137 11.18 4.08 23.00
CA ARG A 137 10.67 3.45 24.22
C ARG A 137 10.53 4.43 25.40
N HIS A 138 11.42 5.41 25.52
CA HIS A 138 11.41 6.37 26.63
C HIS A 138 10.44 7.55 26.43
N HIS A 139 10.07 7.85 25.20
CA HIS A 139 9.16 8.95 24.89
C HIS A 139 7.75 8.42 24.53
N ARG A 140 6.82 8.60 25.44
CA ARG A 140 5.42 8.13 25.27
C ARG A 140 4.83 8.50 23.92
N TYR A 141 5.03 9.75 23.50
CA TYR A 141 4.48 10.23 22.22
C TYR A 141 5.09 9.50 21.01
N LEU A 142 6.42 9.23 21.03
CA LEU A 142 7.06 8.48 19.95
C LEU A 142 6.63 7.01 19.96
N ALA A 143 6.45 6.42 21.13
CA ALA A 143 5.93 5.06 21.27
C ALA A 143 4.50 4.89 20.72
N GLU A 144 3.66 5.94 20.84
CA GLU A 144 2.30 5.95 20.27
C GLU A 144 2.30 6.08 18.73
N LEU A 145 3.34 6.68 18.14
CA LEU A 145 3.46 6.89 16.70
C LEU A 145 4.23 5.79 15.97
N ALA A 146 5.21 5.17 16.64
CA ALA A 146 6.11 4.19 16.05
C ALA A 146 5.42 2.95 15.45
N PRO A 147 4.28 2.46 15.98
CA PRO A 147 3.54 1.36 15.36
C PRO A 147 3.12 1.61 13.91
N ARG A 148 3.04 2.87 13.50
CA ARG A 148 2.63 3.24 12.14
C ARG A 148 3.84 3.31 11.21
N PRO A 149 3.95 2.43 10.18
CA PRO A 149 5.13 2.31 9.33
C PRO A 149 5.62 3.64 8.72
N LEU A 150 4.69 4.48 8.25
CA LEU A 150 5.03 5.78 7.68
C LEU A 150 5.67 6.72 8.72
N LEU A 151 5.12 6.77 9.93
CA LEU A 151 5.63 7.63 10.99
C LEU A 151 6.97 7.11 11.53
N LEU A 152 7.13 5.80 11.64
CA LEU A 152 8.40 5.18 12.00
C LEU A 152 9.48 5.48 10.97
N THR A 153 9.14 5.41 9.67
CA THR A 153 10.06 5.80 8.58
C THR A 153 10.48 7.26 8.71
N LEU A 154 9.54 8.15 9.01
CA LEU A 154 9.83 9.56 9.21
C LEU A 154 10.73 9.79 10.43
N MET A 155 10.46 9.13 11.55
CA MET A 155 11.31 9.19 12.76
C MET A 155 12.73 8.72 12.46
N ALA A 156 12.88 7.56 11.82
CA ALA A 156 14.18 7.02 11.47
C ALA A 156 14.95 7.95 10.52
N SER A 157 14.25 8.55 9.55
CA SER A 157 14.83 9.53 8.63
C SER A 157 15.31 10.78 9.36
N LEU A 158 14.46 11.38 10.20
CA LEU A 158 14.81 12.58 10.97
C LEU A 158 15.98 12.33 11.94
N HIS A 159 15.95 11.19 12.65
CA HIS A 159 17.02 10.78 13.55
C HIS A 159 18.36 10.61 12.80
N ALA A 160 18.34 9.98 11.63
CA ALA A 160 19.53 9.83 10.80
C ALA A 160 20.06 11.17 10.27
N TRP A 161 19.17 12.12 9.94
CA TRP A 161 19.54 13.44 9.43
C TRP A 161 20.10 14.36 10.53
N ARG A 162 19.56 14.29 11.73
CA ARG A 162 19.94 15.15 12.87
C ARG A 162 21.07 14.56 13.73
N GLY A 163 21.82 13.60 13.21
CA GLY A 163 22.97 13.04 13.93
C GLY A 163 22.62 12.18 15.15
N GLY A 164 21.36 11.72 15.27
CA GLY A 164 20.91 10.87 16.36
C GLY A 164 19.98 11.55 17.37
N HIS A 165 19.41 12.71 17.02
CA HIS A 165 18.47 13.42 17.88
C HIS A 165 17.10 13.55 17.21
N LEU A 166 16.03 13.32 17.96
CA LEU A 166 14.66 13.65 17.60
C LEU A 166 14.23 14.94 18.31
N PRO A 167 13.27 15.70 17.76
CA PRO A 167 12.69 16.83 18.48
C PRO A 167 12.03 16.34 19.79
N GLU A 168 12.40 16.94 20.91
CA GLU A 168 11.85 16.60 22.21
C GLU A 168 10.51 17.32 22.49
N ASP A 169 10.23 18.39 21.75
CA ASP A 169 9.05 19.21 21.97
C ASP A 169 7.94 18.96 20.95
N ARG A 170 6.69 18.92 21.47
CA ARG A 170 5.50 19.13 20.64
C ARG A 170 5.66 20.47 19.93
N LEU A 171 5.53 20.48 18.61
CA LEU A 171 5.23 21.73 17.90
C LEU A 171 3.99 22.36 18.57
N GLN A 172 4.22 23.46 19.29
CA GLN A 172 3.14 24.30 19.82
C GLN A 172 2.32 24.89 18.68
#